data_4244a9fa499aa0bc98900222b95400db
#
_entry.id   4244a9fa499aa0bc98900222b95400db
#
_cell.length_a   1.000
_cell.length_b   1.000
_cell.length_c   1.000
_cell.angle_alpha   90.00
_cell.angle_beta   90.00
_cell.angle_gamma   90.00
#
_symmetry.space_group_name_H-M   'P 1'
#
loop_
_entity.id
_entity.type
_entity.pdbx_description
1 polymer ?
#
loop_
_entity_poly.entity_id
_entity_poly.type
_entity_poly.pdbx_seq_one_letter_code
_entity_poly.pdbx_strand_id
1 'polypeptide(L)'
;MKRCSGTPKRGFTLIELLVVIAIIAILIALLLPAVQQAREAARRSTCKNSLKQIGLAIHNYADTHRVFPLGYVNTNSATTDYNWGWSAFILPFVDQAPLYNTINPNGGLLLPNANATFGTTP
;
A
#
# COMPACT_ATOMS: atom_id res chain seq x y z
N MET A 1 21.39 32.88 58.80
CA MET A 1 22.23 32.79 57.57
C MET A 1 22.10 31.41 56.97
N LYS A 2 21.34 31.25 55.85
CA LYS A 2 21.21 29.97 55.09
C LYS A 2 22.32 29.93 54.03
N ARG A 3 23.25 29.00 54.16
CA ARG A 3 24.26 28.72 53.13
C ARG A 3 23.58 28.00 52.00
N CYS A 4 23.49 28.60 50.81
CA CYS A 4 23.16 27.92 49.58
C CYS A 4 24.32 27.00 49.20
N SER A 5 24.14 25.68 49.37
CA SER A 5 25.02 24.65 48.86
C SER A 5 24.80 24.53 47.36
N GLY A 6 25.57 25.25 46.57
CA GLY A 6 25.60 25.09 45.12
C GLY A 6 26.31 23.78 44.75
N THR A 7 25.57 22.80 44.20
CA THR A 7 26.17 21.63 43.61
C THR A 7 27.11 22.04 42.48
N PRO A 8 28.32 21.49 42.40
CA PRO A 8 29.27 21.83 41.32
C PRO A 8 28.67 21.39 39.97
N LYS A 9 28.45 22.36 39.08
CA LYS A 9 28.04 22.09 37.69
C LYS A 9 29.24 21.48 36.95
N ARG A 10 29.18 20.22 36.61
CA ARG A 10 30.19 19.57 35.77
C ARG A 10 30.12 20.21 34.36
N GLY A 11 31.18 20.88 33.98
CA GLY A 11 31.34 21.41 32.63
C GLY A 11 31.62 20.26 31.64
N PHE A 12 30.95 20.28 30.49
CA PHE A 12 31.19 19.33 29.41
C PHE A 12 32.42 19.78 28.61
N THR A 13 33.32 18.86 28.26
CA THR A 13 34.51 19.20 27.50
C THR A 13 34.22 19.21 26.00
N LEU A 14 34.89 20.06 25.22
CA LEU A 14 34.74 20.13 23.76
C LEU A 14 35.06 18.80 23.10
N ILE A 15 36.03 18.08 23.62
CA ILE A 15 36.46 16.76 23.14
C ILE A 15 35.32 15.71 23.31
N GLU A 16 34.65 15.71 24.46
CA GLU A 16 33.53 14.77 24.70
C GLU A 16 32.40 15.01 23.71
N LEU A 17 32.07 16.26 23.39
CA LEU A 17 31.06 16.60 22.42
C LEU A 17 31.49 16.16 21.00
N LEU A 18 32.76 16.44 20.63
CA LEU A 18 33.28 16.15 19.31
C LEU A 18 33.30 14.64 19.04
N VAL A 19 33.70 13.83 20.02
CA VAL A 19 33.70 12.35 19.87
C VAL A 19 32.28 11.81 19.67
N VAL A 20 31.31 12.32 20.42
CA VAL A 20 29.92 11.85 20.30
C VAL A 20 29.34 12.17 18.93
N ILE A 21 29.52 13.39 18.42
CA ILE A 21 29.02 13.71 17.06
C ILE A 21 29.73 12.93 15.98
N ALA A 22 31.01 12.62 16.13
CA ALA A 22 31.77 11.80 15.19
C ALA A 22 31.20 10.36 15.14
N ILE A 23 30.93 9.76 16.29
CA ILE A 23 30.34 8.41 16.36
C ILE A 23 28.95 8.40 15.75
N ILE A 24 28.10 9.39 16.07
CA ILE A 24 26.76 9.50 15.49
C ILE A 24 26.82 9.64 13.96
N ALA A 25 27.73 10.46 13.46
CA ALA A 25 27.90 10.64 12.01
C ALA A 25 28.28 9.33 11.29
N ILE A 26 29.20 8.56 11.87
CA ILE A 26 29.59 7.25 11.32
C ILE A 26 28.40 6.28 11.34
N LEU A 27 27.66 6.20 12.44
CA LEU A 27 26.50 5.32 12.54
C LEU A 27 25.43 5.68 11.52
N ILE A 28 25.11 6.95 11.35
CA ILE A 28 24.13 7.43 10.35
C ILE A 28 24.61 7.10 8.93
N ALA A 29 25.89 7.31 8.64
CA ALA A 29 26.47 7.03 7.32
C ALA A 29 26.36 5.55 6.92
N LEU A 30 26.45 4.64 7.89
CA LEU A 30 26.30 3.20 7.66
C LEU A 30 24.83 2.76 7.63
N LEU A 31 23.97 3.36 8.45
CA LEU A 31 22.56 2.98 8.57
C LEU A 31 21.72 3.46 7.39
N LEU A 32 21.98 4.67 6.85
CA LEU A 32 21.17 5.26 5.81
C LEU A 32 21.03 4.37 4.55
N PRO A 33 22.14 3.87 3.95
CA PRO A 33 22.05 2.98 2.79
C PRO A 33 21.39 1.63 3.13
N ALA A 34 21.64 1.08 4.30
CA ALA A 34 21.04 -0.18 4.73
C ALA A 34 19.53 -0.09 4.89
N VAL A 35 19.03 0.99 5.49
CA VAL A 35 17.58 1.23 5.63
C VAL A 35 16.90 1.40 4.28
N GLN A 36 17.52 2.08 3.32
CA GLN A 36 16.96 2.24 1.96
C GLN A 36 16.87 0.90 1.24
N GLN A 37 17.90 0.06 1.32
CA GLN A 37 17.89 -1.29 0.75
C GLN A 37 16.80 -2.17 1.39
N ALA A 38 16.69 -2.13 2.71
CA ALA A 38 15.66 -2.88 3.43
C ALA A 38 14.23 -2.44 3.04
N ARG A 39 13.98 -1.14 2.89
CA ARG A 39 12.70 -0.60 2.43
C ARG A 39 12.37 -1.03 1.01
N GLU A 40 13.36 -1.06 0.11
CA GLU A 40 13.16 -1.51 -1.26
C GLU A 40 12.90 -3.02 -1.32
N ALA A 41 13.62 -3.82 -0.55
CA ALA A 41 13.36 -5.25 -0.42
C ALA A 41 11.94 -5.53 0.10
N ALA A 42 11.49 -4.78 1.10
CA ALA A 42 10.14 -4.87 1.64
C ALA A 42 9.08 -4.54 0.58
N ARG A 43 9.26 -3.45 -0.20
CA ARG A 43 8.34 -3.10 -1.30
C ARG A 43 8.26 -4.19 -2.36
N ARG A 44 9.38 -4.77 -2.75
CA ARG A 44 9.42 -5.90 -3.70
C ARG A 44 8.69 -7.13 -3.16
N SER A 45 8.87 -7.43 -1.88
CA SER A 45 8.17 -8.55 -1.24
C SER A 45 6.66 -8.32 -1.24
N THR A 46 6.20 -7.13 -0.87
CA THR A 46 4.78 -6.76 -0.89
C THR A 46 4.19 -6.87 -2.31
N CYS A 47 4.90 -6.35 -3.31
CA CYS A 47 4.46 -6.44 -4.71
C CYS A 47 4.33 -7.90 -5.18
N LYS A 48 5.31 -8.75 -4.87
CA LYS A 48 5.25 -10.19 -5.21
C LYS A 48 4.09 -10.87 -4.51
N ASN A 49 3.82 -10.56 -3.25
CA ASN A 49 2.68 -11.12 -2.52
C ASN A 49 1.35 -10.68 -3.13
N SER A 50 1.21 -9.41 -3.52
CA SER A 50 -0.01 -8.91 -4.18
C SER A 50 -0.25 -9.62 -5.52
N LEU A 51 0.79 -9.80 -6.33
CA LEU A 51 0.68 -10.56 -7.59
C LEU A 51 0.29 -12.02 -7.35
N LYS A 52 0.84 -12.64 -6.31
CA LYS A 52 0.47 -14.01 -5.93
C LYS A 52 -0.98 -14.11 -5.50
N GLN A 53 -1.49 -13.15 -4.72
CA GLN A 53 -2.90 -13.09 -4.32
C GLN A 53 -3.83 -12.94 -5.53
N ILE A 54 -3.48 -12.06 -6.49
CA ILE A 54 -4.25 -11.90 -7.73
C ILE A 54 -4.25 -13.21 -8.53
N GLY A 55 -3.10 -13.86 -8.69
CA GLY A 55 -3.02 -15.14 -9.38
C GLY A 55 -3.88 -16.22 -8.72
N LEU A 56 -3.87 -16.30 -7.40
CA LEU A 56 -4.71 -17.23 -6.64
C LEU A 56 -6.19 -16.91 -6.82
N ALA A 57 -6.57 -15.64 -6.79
CA ALA A 57 -7.95 -15.20 -7.01
C ALA A 57 -8.47 -15.58 -8.41
N ILE A 58 -7.64 -15.44 -9.44
CA ILE A 58 -7.99 -15.86 -10.80
C ILE A 58 -8.21 -17.37 -10.88
N HIS A 59 -7.37 -18.17 -10.24
CA HIS A 59 -7.55 -19.63 -10.20
C HIS A 59 -8.80 -20.02 -9.40
N ASN A 60 -9.07 -19.39 -8.25
CA ASN A 60 -10.29 -19.60 -7.49
C ASN A 60 -11.55 -19.25 -8.29
N TYR A 61 -11.49 -18.17 -9.07
CA TYR A 61 -12.56 -17.83 -10.01
C TYR A 61 -12.76 -18.95 -11.05
N ALA A 62 -11.68 -19.41 -11.68
CA ALA A 62 -11.74 -20.47 -12.68
C ALA A 62 -12.27 -21.80 -12.11
N ASP A 63 -11.91 -22.16 -10.88
CA ASP A 63 -12.40 -23.34 -10.20
C ASP A 63 -13.91 -23.26 -9.93
N THR A 64 -14.40 -22.08 -9.57
CA THR A 64 -15.81 -21.85 -9.26
C THR A 64 -16.65 -21.78 -10.52
N HIS A 65 -16.21 -21.04 -11.53
CA HIS A 65 -16.98 -20.77 -12.75
C HIS A 65 -16.62 -21.68 -13.92
N ARG A 66 -15.59 -22.53 -13.79
CA ARG A 66 -15.07 -23.44 -14.84
C ARG A 66 -14.55 -22.74 -16.08
N VAL A 67 -14.36 -21.42 -16.03
CA VAL A 67 -13.80 -20.56 -17.08
C VAL A 67 -12.96 -19.47 -16.47
N PHE A 68 -11.97 -18.98 -17.19
CA PHE A 68 -11.22 -17.79 -16.75
C PHE A 68 -12.06 -16.52 -16.90
N PRO A 69 -11.79 -15.49 -16.06
CA PRO A 69 -12.50 -14.22 -16.19
C PRO A 69 -12.23 -13.59 -17.56
N LEU A 70 -13.29 -13.07 -18.18
CA LEU A 70 -13.19 -12.37 -19.47
C LEU A 70 -12.33 -11.12 -19.34
N GLY A 71 -11.56 -10.79 -20.36
CA GLY A 71 -10.71 -9.59 -20.33
C GLY A 71 -11.49 -8.32 -20.04
N TYR A 72 -12.65 -8.17 -20.68
CA TYR A 72 -13.64 -7.13 -20.37
C TYR A 72 -15.03 -7.59 -20.79
N VAL A 73 -16.04 -7.03 -20.17
CA VAL A 73 -17.45 -7.20 -20.54
C VAL A 73 -18.01 -5.84 -20.91
N ASN A 74 -18.52 -5.73 -22.13
CA ASN A 74 -19.23 -4.56 -22.59
C ASN A 74 -20.73 -4.77 -22.36
N THR A 75 -21.33 -3.94 -21.54
CA THR A 75 -22.78 -3.91 -21.38
C THR A 75 -23.34 -2.82 -22.30
N ASN A 76 -23.54 -3.14 -23.56
CA ASN A 76 -24.18 -2.25 -24.54
C ASN A 76 -25.62 -1.97 -24.11
N SER A 77 -25.81 -0.98 -23.27
CA SER A 77 -27.10 -0.33 -23.09
C SER A 77 -27.10 0.93 -23.96
N ALA A 78 -28.14 1.17 -24.69
CA ALA A 78 -28.28 2.26 -25.67
C ALA A 78 -28.02 3.69 -25.13
N THR A 79 -27.74 3.82 -23.85
CA THR A 79 -27.54 5.11 -23.16
C THR A 79 -26.22 5.21 -22.38
N THR A 80 -25.52 4.11 -22.10
CA THR A 80 -24.30 4.14 -21.28
C THR A 80 -23.42 2.94 -21.58
N ASP A 81 -22.25 3.18 -22.18
CA ASP A 81 -21.21 2.16 -22.39
C ASP A 81 -20.43 1.95 -21.09
N TYR A 82 -20.77 0.90 -20.35
CA TYR A 82 -19.97 0.52 -19.18
C TYR A 82 -19.19 -0.75 -19.49
N ASN A 83 -17.87 -0.63 -19.36
CA ASN A 83 -16.97 -1.74 -19.59
C ASN A 83 -16.38 -2.19 -18.26
N TRP A 84 -16.71 -3.42 -17.85
CA TRP A 84 -16.11 -4.04 -16.68
C TRP A 84 -14.91 -4.89 -17.08
N GLY A 85 -13.76 -4.58 -16.51
CA GLY A 85 -12.56 -5.40 -16.68
C GLY A 85 -12.60 -6.67 -15.82
N TRP A 86 -11.76 -7.63 -16.15
CA TRP A 86 -11.59 -8.89 -15.41
C TRP A 86 -11.38 -8.69 -13.91
N SER A 87 -10.76 -7.60 -13.51
CA SER A 87 -10.49 -7.27 -12.11
C SER A 87 -11.75 -7.09 -11.27
N ALA A 88 -12.87 -6.63 -11.87
CA ALA A 88 -14.13 -6.51 -11.16
C ALA A 88 -14.70 -7.89 -10.76
N PHE A 89 -14.51 -8.90 -11.60
CA PHE A 89 -15.05 -10.24 -11.36
C PHE A 89 -14.25 -11.05 -10.35
N ILE A 90 -12.99 -10.71 -10.09
CA ILE A 90 -12.18 -11.39 -9.09
C ILE A 90 -12.25 -10.74 -7.69
N LEU A 91 -12.93 -9.61 -7.53
CA LEU A 91 -13.07 -8.91 -6.25
C LEU A 91 -13.55 -9.79 -5.09
N PRO A 92 -14.55 -10.70 -5.28
CA PRO A 92 -14.96 -11.59 -4.20
C PRO A 92 -13.87 -12.54 -3.72
N PHE A 93 -12.91 -12.85 -4.59
CA PHE A 93 -11.81 -13.79 -4.32
C PHE A 93 -10.54 -13.11 -3.77
N VAL A 94 -10.55 -11.77 -3.65
CA VAL A 94 -9.51 -10.96 -2.99
C VAL A 94 -10.05 -10.23 -1.76
N ASP A 95 -11.03 -10.83 -1.08
CA ASP A 95 -11.67 -10.28 0.14
C ASP A 95 -12.36 -8.92 -0.05
N GLN A 96 -12.72 -8.57 -1.30
CA GLN A 96 -13.41 -7.33 -1.64
C GLN A 96 -14.89 -7.55 -2.04
N ALA A 97 -15.55 -8.52 -1.41
CA ALA A 97 -16.96 -8.81 -1.64
C ALA A 97 -17.89 -7.59 -1.39
N PRO A 98 -17.68 -6.74 -0.37
CA PRO A 98 -18.48 -5.53 -0.19
C PRO A 98 -18.40 -4.57 -1.38
N LEU A 99 -17.17 -4.39 -1.93
CA LEU A 99 -16.97 -3.56 -3.11
C LEU A 99 -17.65 -4.16 -4.34
N TYR A 100 -17.53 -5.48 -4.55
CA TYR A 100 -18.21 -6.19 -5.63
C TYR A 100 -19.73 -5.98 -5.60
N ASN A 101 -20.34 -6.09 -4.42
CA ASN A 101 -21.77 -5.86 -4.23
C ASN A 101 -22.19 -4.40 -4.49
N THR A 102 -21.30 -3.46 -4.17
CA THR A 102 -21.54 -2.02 -4.42
C THR A 102 -21.51 -1.68 -5.91
N ILE A 103 -20.53 -2.20 -6.63
CA ILE A 103 -20.37 -1.95 -8.08
C ILE A 103 -21.32 -2.81 -8.92
N ASN A 104 -21.77 -3.95 -8.39
CA ASN A 104 -22.73 -4.87 -9.00
C ASN A 104 -22.48 -5.12 -10.51
N PRO A 105 -21.34 -5.69 -10.91
CA PRO A 105 -20.96 -5.79 -12.32
C PRO A 105 -21.90 -6.69 -13.13
N ASN A 106 -22.66 -7.58 -12.49
CA ASN A 106 -23.65 -8.46 -13.13
C ASN A 106 -25.04 -7.83 -13.26
N GLY A 107 -25.31 -6.75 -12.55
CA GLY A 107 -26.65 -6.17 -12.45
C GLY A 107 -27.01 -5.16 -13.54
N GLY A 108 -26.05 -4.74 -14.36
CA GLY A 108 -26.27 -3.70 -15.38
C GLY A 108 -26.76 -2.35 -14.81
N LEU A 109 -26.93 -2.29 -13.49
CA LEU A 109 -27.41 -1.09 -12.81
C LEU A 109 -26.21 -0.33 -12.25
N LEU A 110 -25.82 0.66 -12.97
CA LEU A 110 -24.74 1.53 -12.58
C LEU A 110 -25.25 2.54 -11.58
N LEU A 111 -24.49 2.66 -10.52
CA LEU A 111 -24.63 3.82 -9.68
C LEU A 111 -24.41 5.06 -10.57
N PRO A 112 -25.33 6.04 -10.56
CA PRO A 112 -25.23 7.25 -11.38
C PRO A 112 -23.98 8.08 -11.11
N ASN A 113 -23.12 7.64 -10.18
CA ASN A 113 -21.86 8.27 -9.79
C ASN A 113 -20.63 7.36 -9.92
N ALA A 114 -20.69 6.23 -10.63
CA ALA A 114 -19.51 5.38 -10.82
C ALA A 114 -18.37 6.11 -11.56
N ASN A 115 -18.66 7.14 -12.33
CA ASN A 115 -17.66 8.01 -12.95
C ASN A 115 -16.95 8.96 -11.97
N ALA A 116 -17.51 9.16 -10.77
CA ALA A 116 -16.92 10.09 -9.79
C ALA A 116 -15.83 9.43 -8.92
N THR A 117 -15.76 8.11 -8.88
CA THR A 117 -14.91 7.41 -7.92
C THR A 117 -13.62 6.85 -8.53
N PHE A 118 -13.51 6.76 -9.86
CA PHE A 118 -12.31 6.25 -10.56
C PHE A 118 -11.53 7.33 -11.32
N GLY A 119 -11.92 8.57 -11.22
CA GLY A 119 -11.22 9.69 -11.85
C GLY A 119 -10.48 10.52 -10.83
N THR A 120 -9.17 10.53 -10.92
CA THR A 120 -8.26 11.58 -10.43
C THR A 120 -8.10 11.70 -8.92
N THR A 121 -7.18 10.94 -8.39
CA THR A 121 -6.23 11.51 -7.43
C THR A 121 -4.86 11.57 -8.09
N PRO A 122 -4.19 12.72 -8.06
CA PRO A 122 -2.86 12.94 -8.66
C PRO A 122 -1.79 12.13 -7.93
#